data_ef35096721dc2666d66a878aa2417624
#
_entry.id   ef35096721dc2666d66a878aa2417624
#
_cell.length_a   1.000
_cell.length_b   1.000
_cell.length_c   1.000
_cell.angle_alpha   90.00
_cell.angle_beta   90.00
_cell.angle_gamma   90.00
#
_symmetry.space_group_name_H-M   'P 1'
#
loop_
_entity.id
_entity.type
_entity.pdbx_description
1 polymer ?
#
loop_
_entity_poly.entity_id
_entity_poly.type
_entity_poly.pdbx_seq_one_letter_code
_entity_poly.pdbx_strand_id
1 'polypeptide(L)'
;MRIWHMTADANREPLRVAPGQEVRLVIATSPIEPGQSVTVTYDVIQPNGMVDRGFLSAQWDHNERNASYWSARFGPFGRGDRVTYWIHGSCGEERIDLPPVHFTVGPRIYLALLWHQHQPSYVDLTHPPQGRLVQPWVRLHSLRAYYAMPALGADIPDLRVMFNLTPVLLWQIEQYVQSGATDRALELTRKPVRRLTPGERGAILEQFFDVDWHEQLAPFPRYLELFERSREQLPFSNQDIRDLQMWYNLVWFAPAFHDGVV
;
A
#
# COMPACT_ATOMS: atom_id res chain seq x y z
N MET A 1 -29.46 -0.70 -32.75
CA MET A 1 -28.10 -0.70 -32.15
C MET A 1 -28.17 -0.18 -30.70
N ARG A 2 -27.27 -0.61 -29.77
CA ARG A 2 -27.04 0.01 -28.45
C ARG A 2 -25.59 0.46 -28.42
N ILE A 3 -25.31 1.55 -27.72
CA ILE A 3 -23.98 2.09 -27.52
C ILE A 3 -23.77 2.52 -26.08
N TRP A 4 -22.61 2.25 -25.52
CA TRP A 4 -22.20 2.73 -24.20
C TRP A 4 -20.69 2.94 -24.18
N HIS A 5 -20.21 3.78 -23.27
CA HIS A 5 -18.78 3.95 -23.06
C HIS A 5 -18.49 3.97 -21.58
N MET A 6 -17.64 3.08 -21.17
CA MET A 6 -17.05 3.05 -19.82
C MET A 6 -15.97 1.97 -19.78
N THR A 7 -14.94 2.23 -19.02
CA THR A 7 -14.15 1.19 -18.40
C THR A 7 -14.89 0.71 -17.15
N ALA A 8 -14.41 -0.31 -16.47
CA ALA A 8 -15.07 -0.84 -15.27
C ALA A 8 -15.38 0.23 -14.22
N ASP A 9 -14.49 1.22 -14.07
CA ASP A 9 -14.54 2.22 -13.01
C ASP A 9 -14.68 3.67 -13.49
N ALA A 10 -14.58 3.92 -14.80
CA ALA A 10 -14.58 5.27 -15.33
C ALA A 10 -15.07 5.34 -16.79
N ASN A 11 -15.53 6.48 -17.20
CA ASN A 11 -15.94 6.73 -18.59
C ASN A 11 -14.75 7.14 -19.51
N ARG A 12 -13.56 7.32 -18.96
CA ARG A 12 -12.33 7.67 -19.71
C ARG A 12 -11.08 7.31 -18.92
N GLU A 13 -9.97 7.22 -19.61
CA GLU A 13 -8.64 6.99 -19.04
C GLU A 13 -7.64 8.06 -19.53
N PRO A 14 -7.02 8.80 -18.60
CA PRO A 14 -7.25 8.80 -17.16
C PRO A 14 -8.55 9.53 -16.78
N LEU A 15 -9.15 9.17 -15.64
CA LEU A 15 -10.34 9.88 -15.14
C LEU A 15 -10.00 11.34 -14.78
N ARG A 16 -8.83 11.58 -14.20
CA ARG A 16 -8.28 12.91 -13.92
C ARG A 16 -7.18 13.21 -14.91
N VAL A 17 -7.44 14.16 -15.82
CA VAL A 17 -6.53 14.52 -16.90
C VAL A 17 -5.57 15.60 -16.43
N ALA A 18 -4.27 15.37 -16.55
CA ALA A 18 -3.23 16.35 -16.28
C ALA A 18 -2.78 17.06 -17.57
N PRO A 19 -2.17 18.25 -17.49
CA PRO A 19 -1.62 18.91 -18.65
C PRO A 19 -0.63 18.05 -19.43
N GLY A 20 -0.76 18.03 -20.75
CA GLY A 20 0.06 17.24 -21.67
C GLY A 20 -0.36 15.78 -21.78
N GLN A 21 -1.47 15.35 -21.15
CA GLN A 21 -1.99 14.00 -21.29
C GLN A 21 -3.08 13.92 -22.36
N GLU A 22 -3.12 12.77 -23.03
CA GLU A 22 -4.23 12.34 -23.89
C GLU A 22 -5.28 11.59 -23.06
N VAL A 23 -6.50 11.55 -23.55
CA VAL A 23 -7.60 10.76 -23.03
C VAL A 23 -7.89 9.61 -23.97
N ARG A 24 -8.00 8.42 -23.41
CA ARG A 24 -8.50 7.23 -24.09
C ARG A 24 -9.93 6.96 -23.70
N LEU A 25 -10.78 6.69 -24.67
CA LEU A 25 -12.14 6.20 -24.50
C LEU A 25 -12.21 4.74 -24.96
N VAL A 26 -12.96 3.95 -24.21
CA VAL A 26 -13.40 2.61 -24.62
C VAL A 26 -14.90 2.67 -24.81
N ILE A 27 -15.38 2.29 -25.98
CA ILE A 27 -16.77 2.39 -26.38
C ILE A 27 -17.22 1.01 -26.84
N ALA A 28 -18.43 0.61 -26.55
CA ALA A 28 -18.98 -0.65 -27.03
C ALA A 28 -20.32 -0.43 -27.74
N THR A 29 -20.53 -1.23 -28.80
CA THR A 29 -21.79 -1.28 -29.57
C THR A 29 -22.33 -2.71 -29.59
N SER A 30 -23.65 -2.89 -29.59
CA SER A 30 -24.31 -4.20 -29.64
C SER A 30 -25.64 -4.13 -30.42
N PRO A 31 -26.04 -5.18 -31.14
CA PRO A 31 -25.31 -6.42 -31.43
C PRO A 31 -24.11 -6.16 -32.36
N ILE A 32 -23.29 -7.19 -32.59
CA ILE A 32 -22.23 -7.14 -33.60
C ILE A 32 -22.87 -7.13 -34.98
N GLU A 33 -22.70 -6.04 -35.72
CA GLU A 33 -23.25 -5.88 -37.08
C GLU A 33 -22.23 -5.25 -38.02
N PRO A 34 -22.14 -5.67 -39.27
CA PRO A 34 -21.30 -5.02 -40.29
C PRO A 34 -21.74 -3.57 -40.51
N GLY A 35 -20.79 -2.70 -40.80
CA GLY A 35 -21.05 -1.30 -41.10
C GLY A 35 -21.29 -0.38 -39.88
N GLN A 36 -21.09 -0.90 -38.68
CA GLN A 36 -21.07 -0.05 -37.49
C GLN A 36 -19.87 0.91 -37.54
N SER A 37 -20.08 2.12 -37.08
CA SER A 37 -19.02 3.10 -36.86
C SER A 37 -19.27 3.88 -35.58
N VAL A 38 -18.19 4.32 -34.95
CA VAL A 38 -18.23 5.15 -33.75
C VAL A 38 -17.35 6.37 -33.98
N THR A 39 -17.91 7.55 -33.69
CA THR A 39 -17.18 8.83 -33.81
C THR A 39 -17.27 9.60 -32.51
N VAL A 40 -16.28 10.42 -32.28
CA VAL A 40 -16.19 11.31 -31.11
C VAL A 40 -16.00 12.73 -31.61
N THR A 41 -16.88 13.63 -31.19
CA THR A 41 -16.68 15.06 -31.35
C THR A 41 -16.33 15.67 -30.00
N TYR A 42 -15.53 16.74 -29.98
CA TYR A 42 -15.17 17.39 -28.72
C TYR A 42 -14.92 18.88 -28.90
N ASP A 43 -15.25 19.66 -27.87
CA ASP A 43 -14.93 21.06 -27.72
C ASP A 43 -13.94 21.22 -26.58
N VAL A 44 -12.87 22.01 -26.80
CA VAL A 44 -11.88 22.40 -25.81
C VAL A 44 -11.97 23.90 -25.60
N ILE A 45 -12.39 24.33 -24.43
CA ILE A 45 -12.42 25.73 -24.04
C ILE A 45 -11.18 26.02 -23.22
N GLN A 46 -10.25 26.79 -23.78
CA GLN A 46 -9.02 27.20 -23.12
C GLN A 46 -9.29 28.28 -22.04
N PRO A 47 -8.38 28.48 -21.07
CA PRO A 47 -8.54 29.53 -20.04
C PRO A 47 -8.67 30.96 -20.58
N ASN A 48 -8.12 31.22 -21.77
CA ASN A 48 -8.24 32.51 -22.45
C ASN A 48 -9.57 32.70 -23.23
N GLY A 49 -10.47 31.70 -23.19
CA GLY A 49 -11.75 31.70 -23.86
C GLY A 49 -11.75 31.20 -25.30
N MET A 50 -10.58 30.83 -25.87
CA MET A 50 -10.52 30.17 -27.18
C MET A 50 -11.23 28.82 -27.13
N VAL A 51 -11.92 28.48 -28.22
CA VAL A 51 -12.62 27.21 -28.39
C VAL A 51 -12.04 26.47 -29.58
N ASP A 52 -11.45 25.34 -29.32
CA ASP A 52 -11.00 24.40 -30.35
C ASP A 52 -12.02 23.26 -30.45
N ARG A 53 -12.34 22.86 -31.67
CA ARG A 53 -13.27 21.75 -31.97
C ARG A 53 -12.58 20.64 -32.69
N GLY A 54 -12.81 19.43 -32.24
CA GLY A 54 -12.22 18.26 -32.83
C GLY A 54 -13.23 17.19 -33.17
N PHE A 55 -12.82 16.33 -34.10
CA PHE A 55 -13.55 15.16 -34.53
C PHE A 55 -12.58 14.01 -34.77
N LEU A 56 -12.93 12.81 -34.34
CA LEU A 56 -12.17 11.59 -34.62
C LEU A 56 -13.08 10.38 -34.78
N SER A 57 -12.64 9.43 -35.57
CA SER A 57 -13.28 8.11 -35.67
C SER A 57 -12.62 7.16 -34.68
N ALA A 58 -13.42 6.48 -33.86
CA ALA A 58 -12.93 5.42 -33.00
C ALA A 58 -12.45 4.23 -33.85
N GLN A 59 -11.37 3.61 -33.42
CA GLN A 59 -10.84 2.40 -34.05
C GLN A 59 -11.46 1.18 -33.42
N TRP A 60 -11.90 0.22 -34.27
CA TRP A 60 -12.35 -1.08 -33.80
C TRP A 60 -11.18 -1.82 -33.16
N ASP A 61 -11.43 -2.45 -32.01
CA ASP A 61 -10.44 -3.20 -31.24
C ASP A 61 -10.73 -4.71 -31.31
N HIS A 62 -11.85 -5.15 -30.78
CA HIS A 62 -12.24 -6.57 -30.79
C HIS A 62 -13.75 -6.74 -30.61
N ASN A 63 -14.20 -8.01 -30.70
CA ASN A 63 -15.56 -8.41 -30.40
C ASN A 63 -15.57 -9.34 -29.17
N GLU A 64 -16.49 -9.09 -28.23
CA GLU A 64 -16.72 -9.95 -27.08
C GLU A 64 -18.20 -9.96 -26.69
N ARG A 65 -18.76 -11.15 -26.36
CA ARG A 65 -20.14 -11.33 -25.84
C ARG A 65 -21.23 -10.55 -26.59
N ASN A 66 -21.24 -10.64 -27.92
CA ASN A 66 -22.19 -9.94 -28.80
C ASN A 66 -22.06 -8.40 -28.77
N ALA A 67 -20.87 -7.88 -28.47
CA ALA A 67 -20.54 -6.47 -28.56
C ALA A 67 -19.24 -6.24 -29.31
N SER A 68 -19.19 -5.16 -30.11
CA SER A 68 -17.97 -4.66 -30.75
C SER A 68 -17.36 -3.57 -29.87
N TYR A 69 -16.08 -3.67 -29.57
CA TYR A 69 -15.33 -2.70 -28.78
C TYR A 69 -14.49 -1.79 -29.65
N TRP A 70 -14.50 -0.51 -29.31
CA TRP A 70 -13.86 0.57 -30.06
C TRP A 70 -13.02 1.40 -29.11
N SER A 71 -11.91 1.93 -29.60
CA SER A 71 -11.07 2.86 -28.85
C SER A 71 -10.87 4.17 -29.58
N ALA A 72 -10.84 5.26 -28.84
CA ALA A 72 -10.57 6.60 -29.34
C ALA A 72 -9.56 7.29 -28.40
N ARG A 73 -8.64 8.08 -28.99
CA ARG A 73 -7.67 8.88 -28.23
C ARG A 73 -7.67 10.30 -28.77
N PHE A 74 -7.67 11.27 -27.86
CA PHE A 74 -7.66 12.69 -28.19
C PHE A 74 -6.95 13.53 -27.12
N GLY A 75 -6.47 14.69 -27.49
CA GLY A 75 -5.55 15.54 -26.76
C GLY A 75 -4.20 15.62 -27.52
N PRO A 76 -3.08 16.01 -26.86
CA PRO A 76 -2.98 16.37 -25.45
C PRO A 76 -3.64 17.73 -25.12
N PHE A 77 -3.98 17.92 -23.84
CA PHE A 77 -4.67 19.13 -23.37
C PHE A 77 -3.79 20.05 -22.53
N GLY A 78 -4.10 21.35 -22.54
CA GLY A 78 -3.44 22.36 -21.72
C GLY A 78 -4.01 22.46 -20.29
N ARG A 79 -3.24 23.09 -19.42
CA ARG A 79 -3.68 23.35 -18.05
C ARG A 79 -4.89 24.29 -18.00
N GLY A 80 -5.95 23.86 -17.33
CA GLY A 80 -7.17 24.62 -17.16
C GLY A 80 -8.15 24.52 -18.33
N ASP A 81 -7.83 23.73 -19.38
CA ASP A 81 -8.77 23.46 -20.46
C ASP A 81 -10.03 22.79 -19.90
N ARG A 82 -11.18 23.21 -20.39
CA ARG A 82 -12.48 22.59 -20.16
C ARG A 82 -12.88 21.84 -21.41
N VAL A 83 -13.00 20.53 -21.30
CA VAL A 83 -13.28 19.65 -22.42
C VAL A 83 -14.68 19.08 -22.29
N THR A 84 -15.43 19.14 -23.37
CA THR A 84 -16.72 18.48 -23.55
C THR A 84 -16.61 17.56 -24.75
N TYR A 85 -17.05 16.30 -24.62
CA TYR A 85 -17.08 15.39 -25.76
C TYR A 85 -18.40 14.65 -25.86
N TRP A 86 -18.72 14.28 -27.08
CA TRP A 86 -19.91 13.52 -27.45
C TRP A 86 -19.47 12.27 -28.21
N ILE A 87 -20.20 11.19 -28.03
CA ILE A 87 -19.97 9.92 -28.71
C ILE A 87 -21.19 9.63 -29.59
N HIS A 88 -20.93 9.36 -30.84
CA HIS A 88 -21.94 9.08 -31.86
C HIS A 88 -21.71 7.69 -32.43
N GLY A 89 -22.72 6.84 -32.40
CA GLY A 89 -22.72 5.53 -33.04
C GLY A 89 -23.62 5.52 -34.25
N SER A 90 -23.21 4.83 -35.32
CA SER A 90 -24.08 4.61 -36.48
C SER A 90 -23.96 3.19 -37.03
N CYS A 91 -25.07 2.71 -37.61
CA CYS A 91 -25.15 1.46 -38.36
C CYS A 91 -26.20 1.62 -39.45
N GLY A 92 -25.80 1.70 -40.71
CA GLY A 92 -26.71 2.06 -41.79
C GLY A 92 -27.34 3.44 -41.58
N GLU A 93 -28.68 3.49 -41.52
CA GLU A 93 -29.44 4.71 -41.27
C GLU A 93 -29.65 5.01 -39.78
N GLU A 94 -29.42 4.04 -38.91
CA GLU A 94 -29.59 4.20 -37.49
C GLU A 94 -28.43 5.02 -36.88
N ARG A 95 -28.77 6.00 -36.04
CA ARG A 95 -27.83 6.85 -35.31
C ARG A 95 -28.20 6.93 -33.84
N ILE A 96 -27.24 6.88 -32.97
CA ILE A 96 -27.41 7.02 -31.52
C ILE A 96 -26.31 7.93 -30.99
N ASP A 97 -26.72 8.97 -30.24
CA ASP A 97 -25.82 9.90 -29.57
C ASP A 97 -25.87 9.66 -28.06
N LEU A 98 -24.71 9.60 -27.43
CA LEU A 98 -24.60 9.57 -25.97
C LEU A 98 -24.62 10.99 -25.40
N PRO A 99 -25.12 11.16 -24.16
CA PRO A 99 -25.02 12.44 -23.46
C PRO A 99 -23.59 12.95 -23.39
N PRO A 100 -23.38 14.30 -23.44
CA PRO A 100 -22.05 14.88 -23.34
C PRO A 100 -21.38 14.58 -22.00
N VAL A 101 -20.09 14.43 -22.04
CA VAL A 101 -19.24 14.25 -20.86
C VAL A 101 -18.27 15.43 -20.75
N HIS A 102 -18.15 15.96 -19.54
CA HIS A 102 -17.32 17.14 -19.27
C HIS A 102 -16.17 16.79 -18.32
N PHE A 103 -15.02 17.41 -18.53
CA PHE A 103 -13.93 17.41 -17.58
C PHE A 103 -13.08 18.68 -17.68
N THR A 104 -12.31 18.95 -16.62
CA THR A 104 -11.33 20.03 -16.61
C THR A 104 -9.94 19.45 -16.44
N VAL A 105 -8.98 19.96 -17.19
CA VAL A 105 -7.57 19.57 -17.13
C VAL A 105 -6.93 20.21 -15.91
N GLY A 106 -6.65 19.39 -14.90
CA GLY A 106 -6.12 19.83 -13.61
C GLY A 106 -4.60 19.95 -13.57
N PRO A 107 -4.05 20.53 -12.51
CA PRO A 107 -2.61 20.51 -12.28
C PRO A 107 -2.12 19.08 -12.05
N ARG A 108 -0.91 18.78 -12.53
CA ARG A 108 -0.23 17.54 -12.14
C ARG A 108 0.20 17.66 -10.68
N ILE A 109 -0.25 16.73 -9.84
CA ILE A 109 0.17 16.62 -8.44
C ILE A 109 1.16 15.47 -8.35
N TYR A 110 2.31 15.72 -7.72
CA TYR A 110 3.31 14.70 -7.42
C TYR A 110 3.24 14.41 -5.92
N LEU A 111 3.12 13.13 -5.56
CA LEU A 111 3.22 12.67 -4.19
C LEU A 111 4.61 12.04 -4.02
N ALA A 112 5.44 12.63 -3.17
CA ALA A 112 6.69 12.06 -2.76
C ALA A 112 6.51 11.38 -1.41
N LEU A 113 6.74 10.06 -1.37
CA LEU A 113 6.71 9.27 -0.14
C LEU A 113 8.14 9.00 0.30
N LEU A 114 8.48 9.51 1.48
CA LEU A 114 9.75 9.25 2.15
C LEU A 114 9.49 8.54 3.47
N TRP A 115 10.01 7.34 3.63
CA TRP A 115 10.03 6.63 4.90
C TRP A 115 11.38 6.78 5.58
N HIS A 116 11.37 7.43 6.74
CA HIS A 116 12.54 7.66 7.54
C HIS A 116 12.69 6.54 8.58
N GLN A 117 13.60 5.60 8.32
CA GLN A 117 13.90 4.50 9.24
C GLN A 117 15.08 4.87 10.12
N HIS A 118 14.78 5.12 11.37
CA HIS A 118 15.73 5.59 12.37
C HIS A 118 15.46 4.92 13.72
N GLN A 119 16.54 4.64 14.45
CA GLN A 119 16.56 4.37 15.89
C GLN A 119 17.73 5.12 16.53
N PRO A 120 17.60 5.65 17.73
CA PRO A 120 18.74 6.15 18.47
C PRO A 120 19.72 5.02 18.79
N SER A 121 20.90 5.35 19.24
CA SER A 121 21.85 4.32 19.72
C SER A 121 21.36 3.73 21.03
N TYR A 122 21.16 2.45 21.05
CA TYR A 122 20.81 1.65 22.24
C TYR A 122 21.99 0.83 22.76
N VAL A 123 23.19 1.08 22.30
CA VAL A 123 24.37 0.30 22.69
C VAL A 123 24.78 0.68 24.11
N ASP A 124 24.96 -0.32 24.95
CA ASP A 124 25.59 -0.16 26.26
C ASP A 124 27.11 -0.04 26.08
N LEU A 125 27.59 1.18 26.17
CA LEU A 125 29.02 1.46 26.04
C LEU A 125 29.86 0.94 27.21
N THR A 126 29.23 0.45 28.29
CA THR A 126 29.93 -0.16 29.43
C THR A 126 30.34 -1.61 29.17
N HIS A 127 29.82 -2.23 28.12
CA HIS A 127 30.10 -3.62 27.73
C HIS A 127 30.51 -3.75 26.24
N PRO A 128 31.54 -3.02 25.76
CA PRO A 128 32.05 -3.23 24.40
C PRO A 128 32.93 -4.49 24.34
N PRO A 129 33.20 -5.06 23.14
CA PRO A 129 32.73 -4.72 21.79
C PRO A 129 31.49 -5.52 21.33
N GLN A 130 31.04 -6.51 22.11
CA GLN A 130 29.82 -7.28 21.84
C GLN A 130 28.64 -6.64 22.55
N GLY A 131 28.48 -5.32 22.31
CA GLY A 131 27.60 -4.45 23.05
C GLY A 131 26.21 -5.03 23.25
N ARG A 132 25.77 -5.04 24.51
CA ARG A 132 24.41 -5.29 24.85
C ARG A 132 23.57 -4.08 24.47
N LEU A 133 22.51 -4.26 23.73
CA LEU A 133 21.56 -3.20 23.49
C LEU A 133 20.60 -3.08 24.68
N VAL A 134 20.43 -1.88 25.20
CA VAL A 134 19.59 -1.64 26.38
C VAL A 134 18.10 -1.67 26.07
N GLN A 135 17.71 -1.55 24.77
CA GLN A 135 16.32 -1.62 24.30
C GLN A 135 16.22 -2.58 23.12
N PRO A 136 15.07 -3.27 22.97
CA PRO A 136 14.87 -4.28 21.94
C PRO A 136 14.43 -3.70 20.58
N TRP A 137 14.19 -2.39 20.47
CA TRP A 137 13.44 -1.79 19.38
C TRP A 137 14.08 -1.98 18.01
N VAL A 138 15.41 -1.93 17.90
CA VAL A 138 16.09 -2.22 16.62
C VAL A 138 15.72 -3.60 16.11
N ARG A 139 15.83 -4.62 16.94
CA ARG A 139 15.50 -6.01 16.56
C ARG A 139 14.02 -6.18 16.23
N LEU A 140 13.14 -5.68 17.10
CA LEU A 140 11.69 -5.85 16.95
C LEU A 140 11.17 -5.13 15.70
N HIS A 141 11.57 -3.88 15.48
CA HIS A 141 11.18 -3.15 14.28
C HIS A 141 11.82 -3.70 13.00
N SER A 142 13.00 -4.31 13.08
CA SER A 142 13.60 -4.99 11.93
C SER A 142 12.78 -6.19 11.46
N LEU A 143 12.21 -6.95 12.40
CA LEU A 143 11.37 -8.11 12.10
C LEU A 143 9.98 -7.71 11.53
N ARG A 144 9.53 -6.49 11.74
CA ARG A 144 8.21 -6.02 11.33
C ARG A 144 8.30 -4.92 10.27
N ALA A 145 8.51 -3.68 10.70
CA ALA A 145 8.33 -2.50 9.86
C ALA A 145 9.45 -2.33 8.82
N TYR A 146 10.71 -2.51 9.22
CA TYR A 146 11.85 -2.28 8.32
C TYR A 146 11.95 -3.31 7.20
N TYR A 147 11.43 -4.49 7.43
CA TYR A 147 11.27 -5.52 6.40
C TYR A 147 9.99 -5.33 5.58
N ALA A 148 8.83 -5.18 6.24
CA ALA A 148 7.54 -5.19 5.57
C ALA A 148 7.34 -4.01 4.61
N MET A 149 7.81 -2.80 4.95
CA MET A 149 7.65 -1.63 4.10
C MET A 149 8.30 -1.79 2.71
N PRO A 150 9.60 -2.12 2.59
CA PRO A 150 10.21 -2.35 1.29
C PRO A 150 9.66 -3.59 0.58
N ALA A 151 9.31 -4.65 1.30
CA ALA A 151 8.72 -5.85 0.71
C ALA A 151 7.37 -5.52 0.04
N LEU A 152 6.46 -4.85 0.73
CA LEU A 152 5.18 -4.40 0.16
C LEU A 152 5.38 -3.43 -1.01
N GLY A 153 6.38 -2.55 -0.93
CA GLY A 153 6.70 -1.63 -2.02
C GLY A 153 7.19 -2.34 -3.29
N ALA A 154 7.92 -3.45 -3.13
CA ALA A 154 8.42 -4.24 -4.25
C ALA A 154 7.29 -4.98 -5.01
N ASP A 155 6.20 -5.30 -4.34
CA ASP A 155 5.06 -6.01 -4.93
C ASP A 155 4.11 -5.10 -5.73
N ILE A 156 4.27 -3.78 -5.64
CA ILE A 156 3.41 -2.82 -6.34
C ILE A 156 4.14 -2.32 -7.59
N PRO A 157 3.68 -2.68 -8.81
CA PRO A 157 4.28 -2.21 -10.05
C PRO A 157 4.31 -0.67 -10.11
N ASP A 158 5.42 -0.12 -10.61
CA ASP A 158 5.63 1.33 -10.83
C ASP A 158 5.60 2.20 -9.56
N LEU A 159 5.45 1.63 -8.36
CA LEU A 159 5.57 2.36 -7.12
C LEU A 159 7.02 2.86 -6.94
N ARG A 160 7.16 4.14 -6.68
CA ARG A 160 8.44 4.77 -6.38
C ARG A 160 8.37 5.41 -5.00
N VAL A 161 9.13 4.87 -4.08
CA VAL A 161 9.23 5.35 -2.70
C VAL A 161 10.69 5.53 -2.33
N MET A 162 10.95 6.37 -1.36
CA MET A 162 12.29 6.63 -0.85
C MET A 162 12.38 6.12 0.59
N PHE A 163 13.44 5.39 0.88
CA PHE A 163 13.79 4.98 2.23
C PHE A 163 15.05 5.72 2.68
N ASN A 164 14.98 6.38 3.81
CA ASN A 164 16.16 6.89 4.50
C ASN A 164 16.52 5.90 5.62
N LEU A 165 17.68 5.28 5.50
CA LEU A 165 18.23 4.36 6.49
C LEU A 165 19.39 5.05 7.20
N THR A 166 19.24 5.34 8.47
CA THR A 166 20.31 6.02 9.21
C THR A 166 21.48 5.09 9.52
N PRO A 167 22.74 5.56 9.44
CA PRO A 167 23.90 4.72 9.73
C PRO A 167 23.87 4.07 11.11
N VAL A 168 23.37 4.77 12.12
CA VAL A 168 23.24 4.23 13.49
C VAL A 168 22.25 3.08 13.57
N LEU A 169 21.17 3.08 12.76
CA LEU A 169 20.25 1.97 12.67
C LEU A 169 20.91 0.76 12.01
N LEU A 170 21.52 0.95 10.83
CA LEU A 170 22.19 -0.11 10.10
C LEU A 170 23.28 -0.78 10.93
N TRP A 171 24.11 0.01 11.56
CA TRP A 171 25.16 -0.50 12.43
C TRP A 171 24.61 -1.34 13.58
N GLN A 172 23.53 -0.94 14.23
CA GLN A 172 22.90 -1.73 15.30
C GLN A 172 22.27 -3.02 14.78
N ILE A 173 21.69 -3.03 13.57
CA ILE A 173 21.20 -4.26 12.94
C ILE A 173 22.37 -5.22 12.70
N GLU A 174 23.49 -4.72 12.18
CA GLU A 174 24.69 -5.53 11.96
C GLU A 174 25.25 -6.12 13.28
N GLN A 175 25.13 -5.40 14.40
CA GLN A 175 25.53 -5.96 15.70
C GLN A 175 24.74 -7.22 16.04
N TYR A 176 23.41 -7.26 15.79
CA TYR A 176 22.61 -8.47 15.99
C TYR A 176 23.02 -9.61 15.06
N VAL A 177 23.27 -9.30 13.78
CA VAL A 177 23.49 -10.32 12.74
C VAL A 177 24.92 -10.86 12.77
N GLN A 178 25.91 -9.98 12.85
CA GLN A 178 27.33 -10.35 12.69
C GLN A 178 28.05 -10.59 14.02
N SER A 179 27.73 -9.80 15.04
CA SER A 179 28.44 -9.84 16.32
C SER A 179 27.70 -10.62 17.41
N GLY A 180 26.51 -11.15 17.11
CA GLY A 180 25.72 -11.88 18.09
C GLY A 180 25.26 -11.02 19.27
N ALA A 181 25.11 -9.71 19.06
CA ALA A 181 24.60 -8.80 20.08
C ALA A 181 23.22 -9.24 20.59
N THR A 182 22.89 -8.90 21.81
CA THR A 182 21.65 -9.26 22.46
C THR A 182 21.01 -8.03 23.13
N ASP A 183 19.76 -8.14 23.46
CA ASP A 183 19.05 -7.18 24.30
C ASP A 183 18.42 -7.87 25.52
N ARG A 184 18.06 -7.07 26.53
CA ARG A 184 17.49 -7.63 27.76
C ARG A 184 16.23 -8.46 27.51
N ALA A 185 15.36 -8.04 26.62
CA ALA A 185 14.13 -8.75 26.30
C ALA A 185 14.44 -10.09 25.63
N LEU A 186 15.39 -10.13 24.71
CA LEU A 186 15.83 -11.36 24.04
C LEU A 186 16.45 -12.34 25.04
N GLU A 187 17.28 -11.86 25.98
CA GLU A 187 17.84 -12.69 27.04
C GLU A 187 16.76 -13.31 27.92
N LEU A 188 15.79 -12.49 28.37
CA LEU A 188 14.64 -12.95 29.16
C LEU A 188 13.79 -13.97 28.42
N THR A 189 13.59 -13.77 27.10
CA THR A 189 12.87 -14.72 26.24
C THR A 189 13.55 -16.07 26.15
N ARG A 190 14.88 -16.10 26.00
CA ARG A 190 15.67 -17.33 25.85
C ARG A 190 15.87 -18.08 27.17
N LYS A 191 15.72 -17.41 28.30
CA LYS A 191 15.95 -18.01 29.61
C LYS A 191 14.83 -18.99 29.99
N PRO A 192 15.15 -20.26 30.29
CA PRO A 192 14.12 -21.20 30.75
C PRO A 192 13.37 -20.68 31.96
N VAL A 193 12.04 -20.78 31.97
CA VAL A 193 11.14 -20.19 32.98
C VAL A 193 11.53 -20.60 34.42
N ARG A 194 11.94 -21.86 34.63
CA ARG A 194 12.39 -22.39 35.92
C ARG A 194 13.70 -21.78 36.44
N ARG A 195 14.45 -21.08 35.57
CA ARG A 195 15.71 -20.39 35.93
C ARG A 195 15.53 -18.88 36.09
N LEU A 196 14.32 -18.37 35.82
CA LEU A 196 14.01 -16.95 36.03
C LEU A 196 13.96 -16.63 37.53
N THR A 197 14.65 -15.58 37.94
CA THR A 197 14.50 -15.01 39.26
C THR A 197 13.17 -14.29 39.42
N PRO A 198 12.69 -14.03 40.65
CA PRO A 198 11.47 -13.23 40.85
C PRO A 198 11.51 -11.86 40.17
N GLY A 199 12.65 -11.16 40.22
CA GLY A 199 12.85 -9.87 39.55
C GLY A 199 12.78 -9.98 38.03
N GLU A 200 13.30 -11.04 37.43
CA GLU A 200 13.21 -11.30 35.99
C GLU A 200 11.77 -11.64 35.54
N ARG A 201 11.02 -12.36 36.34
CA ARG A 201 9.58 -12.57 36.11
C ARG A 201 8.80 -11.27 36.17
N GLY A 202 9.10 -10.41 37.15
CA GLY A 202 8.53 -9.07 37.23
C GLY A 202 8.81 -8.24 35.98
N ALA A 203 10.08 -8.22 35.52
CA ALA A 203 10.46 -7.51 34.30
C ALA A 203 9.74 -8.03 33.03
N ILE A 204 9.50 -9.35 32.92
CA ILE A 204 8.71 -9.94 31.84
C ILE A 204 7.26 -9.42 31.90
N LEU A 205 6.63 -9.44 33.05
CA LEU A 205 5.24 -8.99 33.23
C LEU A 205 5.08 -7.47 32.98
N GLU A 206 6.11 -6.68 33.26
CA GLU A 206 6.12 -5.23 33.04
C GLU A 206 6.34 -4.87 31.57
N GLN A 207 7.25 -5.55 30.88
CA GLN A 207 7.73 -5.14 29.56
C GLN A 207 7.11 -5.88 28.38
N PHE A 208 6.66 -7.13 28.58
CA PHE A 208 6.25 -7.98 27.45
C PHE A 208 4.79 -7.75 27.01
N PHE A 209 4.15 -6.72 27.52
CA PHE A 209 2.89 -6.18 27.02
C PHE A 209 3.04 -4.77 26.39
N ASP A 210 4.26 -4.30 26.21
CA ASP A 210 4.56 -3.05 25.50
C ASP A 210 4.48 -3.29 23.99
N VAL A 211 3.26 -3.37 23.49
CA VAL A 211 2.91 -3.69 22.09
C VAL A 211 1.66 -2.93 21.68
N ASP A 212 1.41 -2.83 20.38
CA ASP A 212 0.18 -2.22 19.87
C ASP A 212 -1.04 -3.07 20.20
N TRP A 213 -2.09 -2.40 20.71
CA TRP A 213 -3.32 -3.06 21.12
C TRP A 213 -4.04 -3.74 19.96
N HIS A 214 -4.24 -2.99 18.86
CA HIS A 214 -5.10 -3.44 17.78
C HIS A 214 -4.43 -4.47 16.87
N GLU A 215 -3.14 -4.35 16.66
CA GLU A 215 -2.42 -5.18 15.71
C GLU A 215 -1.62 -6.32 16.34
N GLN A 216 -1.23 -6.16 17.61
CA GLN A 216 -0.30 -7.09 18.24
C GLN A 216 -0.85 -7.79 19.46
N LEU A 217 -1.88 -7.27 20.12
CA LEU A 217 -2.46 -7.89 21.32
C LEU A 217 -3.84 -8.46 21.06
N ALA A 218 -4.81 -7.63 20.68
CA ALA A 218 -6.22 -8.02 20.54
C ALA A 218 -6.48 -9.17 19.54
N PRO A 219 -5.74 -9.29 18.41
CA PRO A 219 -5.93 -10.39 17.46
C PRO A 219 -5.54 -11.78 18.00
N PHE A 220 -4.77 -11.85 19.09
CA PHE A 220 -4.22 -13.10 19.61
C PHE A 220 -4.87 -13.49 20.95
N PRO A 221 -5.89 -14.38 20.97
CA PRO A 221 -6.69 -14.67 22.15
C PRO A 221 -5.89 -15.07 23.39
N ARG A 222 -4.85 -15.90 23.22
CA ARG A 222 -4.00 -16.31 24.33
C ARG A 222 -3.16 -15.17 24.89
N TYR A 223 -2.67 -14.28 24.02
CA TYR A 223 -1.89 -13.12 24.47
C TYR A 223 -2.78 -12.09 25.17
N LEU A 224 -3.99 -11.89 24.68
CA LEU A 224 -5.01 -11.06 25.30
C LEU A 224 -5.40 -11.60 26.69
N GLU A 225 -5.64 -12.91 26.83
CA GLU A 225 -5.91 -13.56 28.12
C GLU A 225 -4.78 -13.31 29.14
N LEU A 226 -3.52 -13.42 28.70
CA LEU A 226 -2.37 -13.14 29.56
C LEU A 226 -2.32 -11.67 29.99
N PHE A 227 -2.65 -10.75 29.09
CA PHE A 227 -2.72 -9.33 29.41
C PHE A 227 -3.83 -9.02 30.43
N GLU A 228 -5.02 -9.57 30.23
CA GLU A 228 -6.13 -9.40 31.18
C GLU A 228 -5.77 -9.96 32.55
N ARG A 229 -5.17 -11.15 32.60
CA ARG A 229 -4.63 -11.76 33.82
C ARG A 229 -3.63 -10.84 34.53
N SER A 230 -2.75 -10.16 33.76
CA SER A 230 -1.79 -9.20 34.33
C SER A 230 -2.49 -7.97 34.91
N ARG A 231 -3.50 -7.44 34.24
CA ARG A 231 -4.29 -6.29 34.71
C ARG A 231 -5.05 -6.60 36.00
N GLU A 232 -5.57 -7.82 36.12
CA GLU A 232 -6.28 -8.30 37.28
C GLU A 232 -5.34 -8.78 38.45
N GLN A 233 -4.03 -8.65 38.22
CA GLN A 233 -2.98 -9.07 39.16
C GLN A 233 -3.09 -10.54 39.57
N LEU A 234 -3.60 -11.39 38.68
CA LEU A 234 -3.70 -12.82 38.92
C LEU A 234 -2.32 -13.51 38.83
N PRO A 235 -2.11 -14.60 39.55
CA PRO A 235 -0.83 -15.31 39.53
C PRO A 235 -0.56 -15.94 38.15
N PHE A 236 0.71 -15.87 37.70
CA PHE A 236 1.20 -16.49 36.48
C PHE A 236 1.83 -17.84 36.74
N SER A 237 1.35 -18.88 36.09
CA SER A 237 1.98 -20.19 36.10
C SER A 237 3.29 -20.17 35.26
N ASN A 238 4.08 -21.24 35.35
CA ASN A 238 5.26 -21.39 34.48
C ASN A 238 4.85 -21.49 33.00
N GLN A 239 3.67 -22.02 32.69
CA GLN A 239 3.17 -22.07 31.32
C GLN A 239 2.80 -20.67 30.83
N ASP A 240 2.12 -19.87 31.64
CA ASP A 240 1.76 -18.48 31.27
C ASP A 240 2.98 -17.62 30.96
N ILE A 241 4.04 -17.75 31.77
CA ILE A 241 5.30 -17.03 31.50
C ILE A 241 5.95 -17.52 30.20
N ARG A 242 5.92 -18.83 29.93
CA ARG A 242 6.46 -19.39 28.66
C ARG A 242 5.67 -18.89 27.46
N ASP A 243 4.37 -18.90 27.56
CA ASP A 243 3.49 -18.40 26.49
C ASP A 243 3.74 -16.90 26.27
N LEU A 244 3.90 -16.11 27.33
CA LEU A 244 4.23 -14.70 27.24
C LEU A 244 5.61 -14.44 26.57
N GLN A 245 6.62 -15.24 26.93
CA GLN A 245 7.94 -15.19 26.27
C GLN A 245 7.84 -15.46 24.77
N MET A 246 6.99 -16.37 24.34
CA MET A 246 6.74 -16.71 22.94
C MET A 246 5.96 -15.60 22.25
N TRP A 247 4.81 -15.21 22.77
CA TRP A 247 3.91 -14.24 22.15
C TRP A 247 4.56 -12.90 21.95
N TYR A 248 5.30 -12.39 22.93
CA TYR A 248 6.04 -11.14 22.83
C TYR A 248 6.94 -11.05 21.58
N ASN A 249 7.54 -12.15 21.14
CA ASN A 249 8.35 -12.15 19.92
C ASN A 249 7.51 -12.38 18.66
N LEU A 250 6.54 -13.30 18.70
CA LEU A 250 5.75 -13.67 17.53
C LEU A 250 4.98 -12.48 16.94
N VAL A 251 4.40 -11.62 17.79
CA VAL A 251 3.60 -10.46 17.34
C VAL A 251 4.43 -9.37 16.64
N TRP A 252 5.75 -9.47 16.72
CA TRP A 252 6.66 -8.56 16.02
C TRP A 252 7.11 -9.06 14.65
N PHE A 253 6.79 -10.29 14.27
CA PHE A 253 7.05 -10.75 12.91
C PHE A 253 6.08 -10.08 11.92
N ALA A 254 6.61 -9.63 10.78
CA ALA A 254 5.77 -9.15 9.69
C ALA A 254 4.83 -10.27 9.19
N PRO A 255 3.60 -9.95 8.73
CA PRO A 255 2.65 -10.94 8.23
C PRO A 255 3.25 -11.90 7.19
N ALA A 256 4.13 -11.42 6.31
CA ALA A 256 4.81 -12.25 5.32
C ALA A 256 5.59 -13.45 5.91
N PHE A 257 6.06 -13.33 7.15
CA PHE A 257 6.71 -14.47 7.83
C PHE A 257 5.72 -15.50 8.35
N HIS A 258 4.45 -15.14 8.55
CA HIS A 258 3.40 -16.07 9.01
C HIS A 258 2.98 -17.03 7.90
N ASP A 259 3.05 -16.59 6.65
CA ASP A 259 2.62 -17.36 5.47
C ASP A 259 3.73 -18.26 4.89
N GLY A 260 4.90 -18.29 5.55
CA GLY A 260 6.03 -19.11 5.14
C GLY A 260 6.71 -18.68 3.83
N VAL A 261 6.47 -17.46 3.41
CA VAL A 261 7.11 -16.85 2.24
C VAL A 261 8.33 -16.07 2.70
N VAL A 262 9.44 -16.78 2.91
CA VAL A 262 10.81 -16.22 2.99
C VAL A 262 11.74 -17.11 2.20
#